data_8e8465da123d10ba86d3f654fd43ac06
#
_entry.id   8e8465da123d10ba86d3f654fd43ac06
#
_cell.length_a   1.000
_cell.length_b   1.000
_cell.length_c   1.000
_cell.angle_alpha   90.00
_cell.angle_beta   90.00
_cell.angle_gamma   90.00
#
_symmetry.space_group_name_H-M   'P 1'
#
loop_
_entity.id
_entity.type
_entity.pdbx_description
1 polymer ?
#
loop_
_entity_poly.entity_id
_entity_poly.type
_entity_poly.pdbx_seq_one_letter_code
_entity_poly.pdbx_strand_id
1 'polypeptide(L)'
;MMTTLADVAAAAGVSKAAASLVLSGKFEGRVSERKAERVRMAADELGYVRDAIAGGMRNGRTRTIGVIGERVLSTPYAVSMIDAVLSTSQSLGWSVLLTDAGHDGVAAKEAVREMVARRVGQVVIASMYHRVVPVPEQIKDVVVLNGVADRPGVPGVVPDERQGASDAVAHLVDLGHRRIGYLGHDDAESIAVRERSDSYRHSLREAGLAVDESLLVTGGLDPDSVDATARRLLDRSERPTAVFCYNDALAAGVFRQAVRLGISIPNDLSVIGFDDLALISTNLDPRLTTMRLPHWEMAEWLTRELAAGRTAELPDVTRFPCPLIERASTAPPTTSLP
;
A
#
# COMPACT_ATOMS: atom_id res chain seq x y z
N MET A 1 -33.02 -14.40 -18.40
CA MET A 1 -32.15 -15.33 -19.17
C MET A 1 -30.96 -14.51 -19.63
N MET A 2 -29.72 -14.95 -19.48
CA MET A 2 -28.57 -14.16 -19.96
C MET A 2 -28.50 -14.22 -21.49
N THR A 3 -28.36 -13.07 -22.13
CA THR A 3 -28.20 -12.96 -23.59
C THR A 3 -26.89 -13.65 -24.02
N THR A 4 -26.95 -14.47 -25.06
CA THR A 4 -25.80 -15.24 -25.56
C THR A 4 -25.23 -14.61 -26.84
N LEU A 5 -23.98 -14.98 -27.19
CA LEU A 5 -23.38 -14.58 -28.46
C LEU A 5 -24.21 -15.06 -29.67
N ALA A 6 -24.97 -16.14 -29.52
CA ALA A 6 -25.85 -16.63 -30.59
C ALA A 6 -27.05 -15.71 -30.81
N ASP A 7 -27.60 -15.15 -29.74
CA ASP A 7 -28.72 -14.18 -29.83
C ASP A 7 -28.28 -12.90 -30.53
N VAL A 8 -27.08 -12.39 -30.18
CA VAL A 8 -26.49 -11.21 -30.87
C VAL A 8 -26.23 -11.50 -32.34
N ALA A 9 -25.69 -12.66 -32.67
CA ALA A 9 -25.42 -13.05 -34.05
C ALA A 9 -26.74 -13.15 -34.88
N ALA A 10 -27.79 -13.72 -34.29
CA ALA A 10 -29.11 -13.82 -34.90
C ALA A 10 -29.72 -12.43 -35.11
N ALA A 11 -29.73 -11.55 -34.12
CA ALA A 11 -30.26 -10.18 -34.22
C ALA A 11 -29.48 -9.35 -35.22
N ALA A 12 -28.16 -9.48 -35.30
CA ALA A 12 -27.33 -8.77 -36.27
C ALA A 12 -27.36 -9.38 -37.71
N GLY A 13 -27.97 -10.56 -37.90
CA GLY A 13 -27.99 -11.26 -39.19
C GLY A 13 -26.58 -11.66 -39.66
N VAL A 14 -25.74 -12.21 -38.76
CA VAL A 14 -24.37 -12.66 -39.07
C VAL A 14 -24.12 -14.03 -38.44
N SER A 15 -23.00 -14.68 -38.83
CA SER A 15 -22.60 -15.92 -38.20
C SER A 15 -22.07 -15.64 -36.78
N LYS A 16 -22.15 -16.62 -35.85
CA LYS A 16 -21.58 -16.55 -34.51
C LYS A 16 -20.07 -16.24 -34.55
N ALA A 17 -19.35 -16.77 -35.55
CA ALA A 17 -17.94 -16.47 -35.76
C ALA A 17 -17.69 -14.99 -36.12
N ALA A 18 -18.53 -14.43 -37.01
CA ALA A 18 -18.42 -13.01 -37.37
C ALA A 18 -18.75 -12.10 -36.18
N ALA A 19 -19.82 -12.39 -35.43
CA ALA A 19 -20.15 -11.68 -34.20
C ALA A 19 -19.01 -11.71 -33.19
N SER A 20 -18.39 -12.88 -32.98
CA SER A 20 -17.22 -13.06 -32.10
C SER A 20 -16.01 -12.22 -32.54
N LEU A 21 -15.70 -12.18 -33.85
CA LEU A 21 -14.62 -11.36 -34.39
C LEU A 21 -14.85 -9.87 -34.16
N VAL A 22 -16.08 -9.38 -34.41
CA VAL A 22 -16.45 -7.99 -34.20
C VAL A 22 -16.32 -7.60 -32.72
N LEU A 23 -16.96 -8.36 -31.83
CA LEU A 23 -16.96 -8.08 -30.40
C LEU A 23 -15.58 -8.29 -29.73
N SER A 24 -14.64 -8.95 -30.44
CA SER A 24 -13.25 -9.08 -29.99
C SER A 24 -12.29 -8.04 -30.60
N GLY A 25 -12.79 -7.11 -31.43
CA GLY A 25 -11.96 -6.13 -32.11
C GLY A 25 -11.06 -6.70 -33.23
N LYS A 26 -11.22 -7.97 -33.61
CA LYS A 26 -10.37 -8.68 -34.60
C LYS A 26 -11.04 -8.84 -35.97
N PHE A 27 -11.92 -7.91 -36.34
CA PHE A 27 -12.77 -8.02 -37.49
C PHE A 27 -12.21 -7.35 -38.75
N GLU A 28 -11.19 -6.50 -38.62
CA GLU A 28 -10.59 -5.78 -39.76
C GLU A 28 -10.14 -6.74 -40.87
N GLY A 29 -10.52 -6.46 -42.10
CA GLY A 29 -10.27 -7.31 -43.26
C GLY A 29 -11.07 -8.63 -43.33
N ARG A 30 -11.88 -8.95 -42.32
CA ARG A 30 -12.66 -10.20 -42.21
C ARG A 30 -14.16 -10.00 -42.19
N VAL A 31 -14.62 -8.86 -41.65
CA VAL A 31 -16.02 -8.48 -41.57
C VAL A 31 -16.14 -7.04 -42.03
N SER A 32 -17.12 -6.71 -42.89
CA SER A 32 -17.33 -5.33 -43.34
C SER A 32 -17.81 -4.44 -42.20
N GLU A 33 -17.42 -3.17 -42.21
CA GLU A 33 -17.77 -2.19 -41.13
C GLU A 33 -19.29 -2.12 -40.93
N ARG A 34 -20.09 -2.16 -42.01
CA ARG A 34 -21.55 -2.19 -41.92
C ARG A 34 -22.09 -3.39 -41.12
N LYS A 35 -21.45 -4.57 -41.23
CA LYS A 35 -21.83 -5.73 -40.43
C LYS A 35 -21.32 -5.60 -38.99
N ALA A 36 -20.14 -5.02 -38.80
CA ALA A 36 -19.58 -4.78 -37.49
C ALA A 36 -20.47 -3.83 -36.67
N GLU A 37 -20.95 -2.74 -37.29
CA GLU A 37 -21.87 -1.79 -36.65
C GLU A 37 -23.19 -2.46 -36.22
N ARG A 38 -23.79 -3.30 -37.05
CA ARG A 38 -25.02 -4.04 -36.71
C ARG A 38 -24.79 -4.97 -35.52
N VAL A 39 -23.60 -5.60 -35.42
CA VAL A 39 -23.27 -6.48 -34.31
C VAL A 39 -23.12 -5.68 -32.99
N ARG A 40 -22.48 -4.51 -33.04
CA ARG A 40 -22.34 -3.63 -31.87
C ARG A 40 -23.71 -3.15 -31.40
N MET A 41 -24.55 -2.65 -32.31
CA MET A 41 -25.93 -2.22 -32.01
C MET A 41 -26.74 -3.36 -31.37
N ALA A 42 -26.74 -4.55 -31.98
CA ALA A 42 -27.46 -5.71 -31.44
C ALA A 42 -26.95 -6.14 -30.08
N ALA A 43 -25.64 -6.05 -29.82
CA ALA A 43 -25.06 -6.35 -28.51
C ALA A 43 -25.52 -5.36 -27.44
N ASP A 44 -25.53 -4.05 -27.78
CA ASP A 44 -25.98 -2.98 -26.88
C ASP A 44 -27.49 -3.09 -26.60
N GLU A 45 -28.33 -3.27 -27.64
CA GLU A 45 -29.79 -3.42 -27.48
C GLU A 45 -30.19 -4.65 -26.63
N LEU A 46 -29.46 -5.76 -26.79
CA LEU A 46 -29.72 -6.99 -26.06
C LEU A 46 -29.02 -7.03 -24.67
N GLY A 47 -28.26 -5.98 -24.31
CA GLY A 47 -27.48 -5.97 -23.08
C GLY A 47 -26.46 -7.11 -23.02
N TYR A 48 -25.90 -7.52 -24.16
CA TYR A 48 -24.95 -8.61 -24.24
C TYR A 48 -23.60 -8.17 -23.65
N VAL A 49 -23.24 -8.78 -22.56
CA VAL A 49 -21.88 -8.67 -21.99
C VAL A 49 -21.08 -9.89 -22.46
N ARG A 50 -19.98 -9.59 -23.16
CA ARG A 50 -19.07 -10.62 -23.60
C ARG A 50 -18.53 -11.41 -22.40
N ASP A 51 -18.69 -12.73 -22.45
CA ASP A 51 -18.04 -13.60 -21.45
C ASP A 51 -16.51 -13.45 -21.56
N ALA A 52 -15.94 -12.76 -20.58
CA ALA A 52 -14.49 -12.52 -20.49
C ALA A 52 -13.73 -13.86 -20.36
N ILE A 53 -14.39 -14.88 -19.80
CA ILE A 53 -13.81 -16.23 -19.65
C ILE A 53 -13.67 -16.91 -21.01
N ALA A 54 -14.70 -16.82 -21.87
CA ALA A 54 -14.70 -17.47 -23.18
C ALA A 54 -13.77 -16.79 -24.21
N GLY A 55 -13.52 -15.48 -24.05
CA GLY A 55 -12.76 -14.68 -25.00
C GLY A 55 -11.30 -14.36 -24.60
N GLY A 56 -10.92 -14.55 -23.37
CA GLY A 56 -9.68 -14.06 -22.77
C GLY A 56 -8.72 -15.13 -22.24
N MET A 57 -9.06 -16.41 -22.37
CA MET A 57 -8.20 -17.48 -21.88
C MET A 57 -6.93 -17.59 -22.71
N ARG A 58 -5.83 -17.03 -22.21
CA ARG A 58 -4.49 -17.37 -22.65
C ARG A 58 -3.97 -18.45 -21.68
N ASN A 59 -3.63 -19.61 -22.19
CA ASN A 59 -3.14 -20.75 -21.38
C ASN A 59 -4.11 -21.22 -20.25
N GLY A 60 -5.42 -21.12 -20.45
CA GLY A 60 -6.40 -21.57 -19.45
C GLY A 60 -6.69 -20.61 -18.30
N ARG A 61 -6.13 -19.41 -18.32
CA ARG A 61 -6.29 -18.36 -17.29
C ARG A 61 -7.04 -17.15 -17.82
N THR A 62 -7.75 -16.46 -16.94
CA THR A 62 -8.46 -15.21 -17.24
C THR A 62 -7.52 -14.00 -17.14
N ARG A 63 -7.88 -12.89 -17.79
CA ARG A 63 -7.26 -11.58 -17.53
C ARG A 63 -7.83 -10.98 -16.24
N THR A 64 -7.61 -11.67 -15.13
CA THR A 64 -8.08 -11.25 -13.82
C THR A 64 -6.92 -11.31 -12.84
N ILE A 65 -6.71 -10.22 -12.11
CA ILE A 65 -5.82 -10.17 -10.97
C ILE A 65 -6.66 -10.46 -9.74
N GLY A 66 -6.29 -11.50 -8.98
CA GLY A 66 -6.85 -11.77 -7.67
C GLY A 66 -6.09 -11.01 -6.61
N VAL A 67 -6.80 -10.29 -5.76
CA VAL A 67 -6.22 -9.62 -4.60
C VAL A 67 -6.79 -10.27 -3.35
N ILE A 68 -5.93 -10.85 -2.54
CA ILE A 68 -6.27 -11.38 -1.21
C ILE A 68 -5.79 -10.32 -0.21
N GLY A 69 -6.73 -9.57 0.34
CA GLY A 69 -6.46 -8.52 1.31
C GLY A 69 -6.31 -9.08 2.72
N GLU A 70 -5.21 -8.79 3.38
CA GLU A 70 -5.03 -9.07 4.79
C GLU A 70 -5.22 -7.78 5.57
N ARG A 71 -6.44 -7.56 6.11
CA ARG A 71 -6.83 -6.36 6.87
C ARG A 71 -6.74 -5.04 6.10
N VAL A 72 -6.44 -5.06 4.81
CA VAL A 72 -6.24 -3.84 3.99
C VAL A 72 -7.51 -3.02 3.82
N LEU A 73 -8.69 -3.63 3.98
CA LEU A 73 -9.99 -2.96 3.86
C LEU A 73 -10.50 -2.38 5.19
N SER A 74 -9.87 -2.71 6.31
CA SER A 74 -10.32 -2.29 7.65
C SER A 74 -9.74 -0.96 8.12
N THR A 75 -8.78 -0.40 7.38
CA THR A 75 -8.09 0.82 7.77
C THR A 75 -7.78 1.71 6.57
N PRO A 76 -7.71 3.03 6.75
CA PRO A 76 -7.45 3.98 5.66
C PRO A 76 -6.02 3.91 5.10
N TYR A 77 -5.06 3.29 5.80
CA TYR A 77 -3.65 3.28 5.40
C TYR A 77 -3.39 2.54 4.08
N ALA A 78 -4.08 1.45 3.84
CA ALA A 78 -3.84 0.59 2.68
C ALA A 78 -4.80 0.84 1.50
N VAL A 79 -5.76 1.74 1.64
CA VAL A 79 -6.78 2.01 0.60
C VAL A 79 -6.14 2.43 -0.72
N SER A 80 -5.08 3.25 -0.67
CA SER A 80 -4.37 3.71 -1.87
C SER A 80 -3.73 2.57 -2.68
N MET A 81 -3.29 1.49 -2.03
CA MET A 81 -2.78 0.29 -2.73
C MET A 81 -3.90 -0.38 -3.54
N ILE A 82 -5.06 -0.56 -2.93
CA ILE A 82 -6.19 -1.22 -3.60
C ILE A 82 -6.70 -0.35 -4.75
N ASP A 83 -6.82 0.96 -4.54
CA ASP A 83 -7.24 1.91 -5.57
C ASP A 83 -6.26 1.90 -6.77
N ALA A 84 -4.96 1.89 -6.52
CA ALA A 84 -3.94 1.78 -7.57
C ALA A 84 -4.05 0.45 -8.35
N VAL A 85 -4.26 -0.69 -7.66
CA VAL A 85 -4.50 -1.98 -8.34
C VAL A 85 -5.73 -1.90 -9.24
N LEU A 86 -6.85 -1.37 -8.74
CA LEU A 86 -8.11 -1.27 -9.47
C LEU A 86 -7.97 -0.36 -10.70
N SER A 87 -7.49 0.87 -10.50
CA SER A 87 -7.34 1.88 -11.56
C SER A 87 -6.38 1.41 -12.66
N THR A 88 -5.24 0.85 -12.26
CA THR A 88 -4.23 0.35 -13.20
C THR A 88 -4.74 -0.86 -13.97
N SER A 89 -5.39 -1.81 -13.29
CA SER A 89 -5.99 -2.98 -13.95
C SER A 89 -7.02 -2.57 -14.98
N GLN A 90 -7.92 -1.63 -14.63
CA GLN A 90 -8.92 -1.10 -15.53
C GLN A 90 -8.29 -0.47 -16.78
N SER A 91 -7.25 0.35 -16.61
CA SER A 91 -6.54 0.99 -17.74
C SER A 91 -5.89 0.00 -18.70
N LEU A 92 -5.53 -1.19 -18.21
CA LEU A 92 -4.90 -2.27 -18.97
C LEU A 92 -5.91 -3.30 -19.51
N GLY A 93 -7.21 -3.12 -19.25
CA GLY A 93 -8.26 -4.05 -19.65
C GLY A 93 -8.24 -5.36 -18.87
N TRP A 94 -7.78 -5.32 -17.62
CA TRP A 94 -7.83 -6.43 -16.67
C TRP A 94 -8.96 -6.23 -15.66
N SER A 95 -9.52 -7.32 -15.18
CA SER A 95 -10.47 -7.34 -14.07
C SER A 95 -9.75 -7.58 -12.75
N VAL A 96 -10.35 -7.16 -11.64
CA VAL A 96 -9.85 -7.46 -10.29
C VAL A 96 -10.90 -8.25 -9.54
N LEU A 97 -10.47 -9.33 -8.89
CA LEU A 97 -11.25 -10.06 -7.90
C LEU A 97 -10.61 -9.82 -6.54
N LEU A 98 -11.29 -9.08 -5.68
CA LEU A 98 -10.84 -8.77 -4.33
C LEU A 98 -11.56 -9.64 -3.31
N THR A 99 -10.80 -10.32 -2.45
CA THR A 99 -11.30 -11.08 -1.30
C THR A 99 -10.56 -10.67 -0.04
N ASP A 100 -11.20 -10.79 1.10
CA ASP A 100 -10.55 -10.56 2.40
C ASP A 100 -10.14 -11.90 3.02
N ALA A 101 -8.89 -12.00 3.44
CA ALA A 101 -8.34 -13.15 4.15
C ALA A 101 -8.77 -13.18 5.64
N GLY A 102 -9.41 -12.12 6.13
CA GLY A 102 -9.81 -12.01 7.54
C GLY A 102 -8.61 -12.02 8.48
N HIS A 103 -8.87 -12.51 9.69
CA HIS A 103 -7.87 -12.63 10.76
C HIS A 103 -7.47 -14.08 11.04
N ASP A 104 -8.06 -15.04 10.34
CA ASP A 104 -7.85 -16.47 10.57
C ASP A 104 -7.44 -17.21 9.30
N GLY A 105 -6.78 -18.34 9.48
CA GLY A 105 -6.32 -19.18 8.38
C GLY A 105 -7.47 -19.88 7.63
N VAL A 106 -8.72 -19.79 8.09
CA VAL A 106 -9.90 -20.39 7.43
C VAL A 106 -10.33 -19.51 6.27
N ALA A 107 -10.50 -18.20 6.53
CA ALA A 107 -10.84 -17.22 5.49
C ALA A 107 -9.75 -17.12 4.41
N ALA A 108 -8.47 -17.18 4.79
CA ALA A 108 -7.37 -17.21 3.84
C ALA A 108 -7.43 -18.44 2.92
N LYS A 109 -7.72 -19.64 3.44
CA LYS A 109 -7.88 -20.85 2.62
C LYS A 109 -9.07 -20.76 1.67
N GLU A 110 -10.18 -20.16 2.10
CA GLU A 110 -11.36 -19.98 1.24
C GLU A 110 -11.08 -18.97 0.12
N ALA A 111 -10.43 -17.85 0.43
CA ALA A 111 -9.98 -16.89 -0.58
C ALA A 111 -9.12 -17.54 -1.66
N VAL A 112 -8.17 -18.39 -1.25
CA VAL A 112 -7.35 -19.18 -2.21
C VAL A 112 -8.19 -20.10 -3.08
N ARG A 113 -9.15 -20.85 -2.49
CA ARG A 113 -10.04 -21.73 -3.25
C ARG A 113 -10.85 -20.97 -4.29
N GLU A 114 -11.33 -19.80 -3.94
CA GLU A 114 -12.07 -18.93 -4.85
C GLU A 114 -11.20 -18.46 -6.03
N MET A 115 -9.96 -18.03 -5.76
CA MET A 115 -9.01 -17.64 -6.81
C MET A 115 -8.75 -18.78 -7.80
N VAL A 116 -8.54 -20.00 -7.28
CA VAL A 116 -8.32 -21.21 -8.11
C VAL A 116 -9.58 -21.56 -8.91
N ALA A 117 -10.75 -21.57 -8.27
CA ALA A 117 -12.03 -21.90 -8.92
C ALA A 117 -12.38 -20.94 -10.06
N ARG A 118 -12.05 -19.67 -9.93
CA ARG A 118 -12.27 -18.62 -10.93
C ARG A 118 -11.16 -18.51 -11.96
N ARG A 119 -10.15 -19.37 -11.90
CA ARG A 119 -9.00 -19.40 -12.82
C ARG A 119 -8.31 -18.04 -12.94
N VAL A 120 -8.14 -17.36 -11.82
CA VAL A 120 -7.46 -16.07 -11.75
C VAL A 120 -6.05 -16.19 -12.34
N GLY A 121 -5.67 -15.21 -13.16
CA GLY A 121 -4.41 -15.25 -13.90
C GLY A 121 -3.18 -15.02 -13.03
N GLN A 122 -3.27 -14.05 -12.13
CA GLN A 122 -2.21 -13.60 -11.23
C GLN A 122 -2.82 -13.32 -9.85
N VAL A 123 -2.07 -13.56 -8.78
CA VAL A 123 -2.54 -13.33 -7.41
C VAL A 123 -1.60 -12.38 -6.69
N VAL A 124 -2.18 -11.39 -5.99
CA VAL A 124 -1.51 -10.51 -5.06
C VAL A 124 -2.03 -10.79 -3.67
N ILE A 125 -1.15 -11.00 -2.71
CA ILE A 125 -1.50 -10.95 -1.30
C ILE A 125 -1.09 -9.57 -0.78
N ALA A 126 -2.08 -8.73 -0.49
CA ALA A 126 -1.85 -7.38 0.01
C ALA A 126 -1.90 -7.36 1.54
N SER A 127 -0.78 -7.04 2.17
CA SER A 127 -0.68 -6.94 3.62
C SER A 127 -0.91 -5.50 4.09
N MET A 128 -1.60 -5.36 5.23
CA MET A 128 -1.80 -4.08 5.90
C MET A 128 -0.48 -3.48 6.39
N TYR A 129 0.42 -4.31 6.89
CA TYR A 129 1.70 -3.91 7.47
C TYR A 129 2.86 -4.60 6.77
N HIS A 130 4.00 -3.93 6.70
CA HIS A 130 5.24 -4.55 6.25
C HIS A 130 5.70 -5.61 7.26
N ARG A 131 5.43 -6.86 6.95
CA ARG A 131 5.71 -8.04 7.78
C ARG A 131 5.95 -9.29 6.94
N VAL A 132 6.29 -10.40 7.60
CA VAL A 132 6.29 -11.72 6.96
C VAL A 132 4.85 -12.19 6.80
N VAL A 133 4.47 -12.56 5.57
CA VAL A 133 3.12 -12.95 5.17
C VAL A 133 3.10 -14.44 4.83
N PRO A 134 2.23 -15.24 5.48
CA PRO A 134 2.03 -16.64 5.12
C PRO A 134 1.45 -16.77 3.71
N VAL A 135 2.16 -17.49 2.82
CA VAL A 135 1.72 -17.72 1.45
C VAL A 135 1.31 -19.16 1.23
N PRO A 136 0.02 -19.44 0.96
CA PRO A 136 -0.47 -20.80 0.72
C PRO A 136 0.22 -21.48 -0.47
N GLU A 137 0.65 -22.73 -0.31
CA GLU A 137 1.38 -23.50 -1.34
C GLU A 137 0.58 -23.72 -2.63
N GLN A 138 -0.75 -23.68 -2.54
CA GLN A 138 -1.66 -23.90 -3.65
C GLN A 138 -1.60 -22.79 -4.70
N ILE A 139 -1.10 -21.61 -4.34
CA ILE A 139 -0.93 -20.46 -5.25
C ILE A 139 0.51 -20.43 -5.73
N LYS A 140 0.71 -20.65 -7.06
CA LYS A 140 2.06 -20.68 -7.65
C LYS A 140 2.52 -19.31 -8.13
N ASP A 141 1.63 -18.57 -8.83
CA ASP A 141 1.96 -17.25 -9.38
C ASP A 141 1.37 -16.17 -8.46
N VAL A 142 2.11 -15.86 -7.40
CA VAL A 142 1.71 -14.94 -6.34
C VAL A 142 2.84 -13.95 -6.05
N VAL A 143 2.47 -12.71 -5.74
CA VAL A 143 3.38 -11.67 -5.23
C VAL A 143 2.77 -11.10 -3.94
N VAL A 144 3.62 -10.78 -2.98
CA VAL A 144 3.21 -10.10 -1.76
C VAL A 144 3.39 -8.59 -1.94
N LEU A 145 2.32 -7.82 -1.71
CA LEU A 145 2.33 -6.37 -1.70
C LEU A 145 2.30 -5.86 -0.26
N ASN A 146 3.23 -4.98 0.08
CA ASN A 146 3.48 -4.44 1.42
C ASN A 146 3.88 -5.50 2.45
N GLY A 147 4.67 -6.49 2.01
CA GLY A 147 5.19 -7.55 2.87
C GLY A 147 6.18 -8.45 2.16
N VAL A 148 6.73 -9.39 2.89
CA VAL A 148 7.61 -10.44 2.36
C VAL A 148 7.00 -11.81 2.65
N ALA A 149 7.16 -12.74 1.72
CA ALA A 149 6.62 -14.08 1.89
C ALA A 149 7.41 -14.87 2.97
N ASP A 150 6.71 -15.81 3.64
CA ASP A 150 7.30 -16.76 4.58
C ASP A 150 8.09 -17.89 3.92
N ARG A 151 8.15 -17.91 2.57
CA ARG A 151 8.85 -18.92 1.78
C ARG A 151 9.64 -18.31 0.61
N PRO A 152 10.74 -18.93 0.18
CA PRO A 152 11.53 -18.45 -0.95
C PRO A 152 10.78 -18.55 -2.29
N GLY A 153 11.22 -17.77 -3.29
CA GLY A 153 10.68 -17.78 -4.64
C GLY A 153 9.32 -17.12 -4.80
N VAL A 154 8.87 -16.38 -3.80
CA VAL A 154 7.67 -15.50 -3.88
C VAL A 154 8.12 -14.06 -3.74
N PRO A 155 8.04 -13.25 -4.81
CA PRO A 155 8.46 -11.85 -4.77
C PRO A 155 7.64 -11.02 -3.77
N GLY A 156 8.31 -10.07 -3.11
CA GLY A 156 7.70 -9.06 -2.27
C GLY A 156 7.95 -7.66 -2.81
N VAL A 157 6.96 -6.77 -2.68
CA VAL A 157 7.07 -5.35 -3.00
C VAL A 157 6.80 -4.55 -1.74
N VAL A 158 7.78 -3.79 -1.26
CA VAL A 158 7.74 -3.16 0.05
C VAL A 158 8.25 -1.71 0.01
N PRO A 159 7.85 -0.86 0.98
CA PRO A 159 8.52 0.42 1.21
C PRO A 159 9.98 0.21 1.63
N ASP A 160 10.84 1.16 1.32
CA ASP A 160 12.18 1.22 1.91
C ASP A 160 12.12 1.94 3.27
N GLU A 161 11.73 1.17 4.29
CA GLU A 161 11.56 1.67 5.66
C GLU A 161 12.87 2.25 6.21
N ARG A 162 14.00 1.63 5.83
CA ARG A 162 15.32 2.03 6.32
C ARG A 162 15.71 3.38 5.76
N GLN A 163 15.58 3.56 4.43
CA GLN A 163 15.85 4.82 3.77
C GLN A 163 14.95 5.92 4.34
N GLY A 164 13.62 5.67 4.40
CA GLY A 164 12.68 6.66 4.91
C GLY A 164 12.97 7.08 6.35
N ALA A 165 13.26 6.12 7.24
CA ALA A 165 13.60 6.45 8.63
C ALA A 165 14.95 7.18 8.76
N SER A 166 15.93 6.83 7.93
CA SER A 166 17.22 7.54 7.89
C SER A 166 17.06 8.98 7.41
N ASP A 167 16.26 9.20 6.38
CA ASP A 167 15.98 10.55 5.85
C ASP A 167 15.18 11.40 6.84
N ALA A 168 14.26 10.79 7.59
CA ALA A 168 13.53 11.49 8.66
C ALA A 168 14.48 12.01 9.75
N VAL A 169 15.42 11.17 10.19
CA VAL A 169 16.41 11.57 11.20
C VAL A 169 17.40 12.60 10.61
N ALA A 170 17.87 12.40 9.38
CA ALA A 170 18.76 13.33 8.70
C ALA A 170 18.13 14.74 8.59
N HIS A 171 16.85 14.82 8.21
CA HIS A 171 16.11 16.08 8.17
C HIS A 171 16.14 16.82 9.53
N LEU A 172 15.92 16.12 10.64
CA LEU A 172 15.97 16.74 11.97
C LEU A 172 17.40 17.15 12.37
N VAL A 173 18.39 16.35 12.02
CA VAL A 173 19.80 16.65 12.29
C VAL A 173 20.26 17.87 11.48
N ASP A 174 19.85 17.96 10.22
CA ASP A 174 20.17 19.09 9.32
C ASP A 174 19.54 20.40 9.79
N LEU A 175 18.35 20.33 10.41
CA LEU A 175 17.74 21.48 11.10
C LEU A 175 18.50 21.90 12.37
N GLY A 176 19.46 21.12 12.84
CA GLY A 176 20.28 21.44 14.01
C GLY A 176 19.85 20.73 15.29
N HIS A 177 18.87 19.84 15.25
CA HIS A 177 18.49 19.06 16.43
C HIS A 177 19.60 18.07 16.83
N ARG A 178 19.85 17.97 18.14
CA ARG A 178 20.87 17.06 18.70
C ARG A 178 20.27 16.09 19.73
N ARG A 179 19.16 16.47 20.35
CA ARG A 179 18.42 15.64 21.28
C ARG A 179 17.07 15.28 20.63
N ILE A 180 17.05 14.15 19.94
CA ILE A 180 15.90 13.66 19.12
C ILE A 180 15.31 12.47 19.84
N GLY A 181 13.99 12.46 20.04
CA GLY A 181 13.25 11.33 20.59
C GLY A 181 12.67 10.44 19.48
N TYR A 182 12.36 9.21 19.83
CA TYR A 182 11.61 8.28 18.97
C TYR A 182 10.36 7.79 19.67
N LEU A 183 9.21 7.97 19.05
CA LEU A 183 7.94 7.41 19.50
C LEU A 183 7.57 6.24 18.60
N GLY A 184 7.72 5.01 19.10
CA GLY A 184 7.57 3.78 18.35
C GLY A 184 6.31 2.99 18.68
N HIS A 185 6.03 1.99 17.86
CA HIS A 185 5.04 0.96 18.12
C HIS A 185 5.71 -0.30 18.71
N ASP A 186 4.96 -1.09 19.46
CA ASP A 186 5.47 -2.27 20.20
C ASP A 186 5.18 -3.61 19.51
N ASP A 187 4.74 -3.59 18.21
CA ASP A 187 4.53 -4.81 17.43
C ASP A 187 5.87 -5.44 17.01
N ALA A 188 6.25 -6.51 17.72
CA ALA A 188 7.50 -7.23 17.46
C ALA A 188 7.54 -7.99 16.13
N GLU A 189 6.38 -8.31 15.53
CA GLU A 189 6.28 -9.03 14.26
C GLU A 189 6.41 -8.10 13.04
N SER A 190 6.24 -6.80 13.23
CA SER A 190 6.34 -5.81 12.17
C SER A 190 7.79 -5.58 11.75
N ILE A 191 8.07 -5.78 10.47
CA ILE A 191 9.38 -5.42 9.87
C ILE A 191 9.55 -3.90 9.90
N ALA A 192 8.51 -3.13 9.62
CA ALA A 192 8.54 -1.67 9.64
C ALA A 192 8.93 -1.13 11.03
N VAL A 193 8.37 -1.69 12.11
CA VAL A 193 8.71 -1.29 13.50
C VAL A 193 10.20 -1.47 13.75
N ARG A 194 10.73 -2.63 13.41
CA ARG A 194 12.15 -2.93 13.60
C ARG A 194 13.04 -2.05 12.71
N GLU A 195 12.75 -1.98 11.42
CA GLU A 195 13.60 -1.25 10.46
C GLU A 195 13.60 0.25 10.76
N ARG A 196 12.47 0.87 11.10
CA ARG A 196 12.41 2.31 11.46
C ARG A 196 13.17 2.61 12.75
N SER A 197 13.01 1.78 13.80
CA SER A 197 13.71 1.98 15.07
C SER A 197 15.22 1.73 14.99
N ASP A 198 15.64 0.73 14.20
CA ASP A 198 17.05 0.44 13.99
C ASP A 198 17.72 1.54 13.15
N SER A 199 17.03 2.04 12.11
CA SER A 199 17.54 3.15 11.30
C SER A 199 17.63 4.44 12.10
N TYR A 200 16.64 4.73 12.98
CA TYR A 200 16.76 5.88 13.89
C TYR A 200 18.04 5.82 14.72
N ARG A 201 18.34 4.66 15.37
CA ARG A 201 19.58 4.51 16.15
C ARG A 201 20.83 4.61 15.29
N HIS A 202 20.80 4.01 14.11
CA HIS A 202 21.91 4.03 13.17
C HIS A 202 22.20 5.46 12.71
N SER A 203 21.20 6.20 12.27
CA SER A 203 21.35 7.56 11.74
C SER A 203 21.82 8.55 12.80
N LEU A 204 21.41 8.41 14.06
CA LEU A 204 22.00 9.23 15.13
C LEU A 204 23.49 8.99 15.30
N ARG A 205 23.94 7.71 15.27
CA ARG A 205 25.36 7.38 15.38
C ARG A 205 26.17 7.92 14.19
N GLU A 206 25.67 7.77 12.98
CA GLU A 206 26.31 8.33 11.77
C GLU A 206 26.42 9.87 11.83
N ALA A 207 25.45 10.52 12.46
CA ALA A 207 25.50 11.96 12.72
C ALA A 207 26.41 12.35 13.90
N GLY A 208 27.10 11.40 14.53
CA GLY A 208 27.96 11.63 15.71
C GLY A 208 27.18 11.94 17.00
N LEU A 209 25.89 11.61 17.05
CA LEU A 209 25.03 11.84 18.21
C LEU A 209 24.94 10.59 19.09
N ALA A 210 24.89 10.78 20.42
CA ALA A 210 24.65 9.70 21.35
C ALA A 210 23.20 9.21 21.24
N VAL A 211 23.01 7.89 21.23
CA VAL A 211 21.69 7.27 21.35
C VAL A 211 21.31 7.23 22.82
N ASP A 212 20.32 8.06 23.19
CA ASP A 212 19.72 8.02 24.53
C ASP A 212 18.49 7.10 24.49
N GLU A 213 18.68 5.85 24.93
CA GLU A 213 17.58 4.86 24.92
C GLU A 213 16.38 5.28 25.80
N SER A 214 16.55 6.22 26.72
CA SER A 214 15.44 6.78 27.50
C SER A 214 14.50 7.64 26.66
N LEU A 215 14.95 8.12 25.50
CA LEU A 215 14.18 8.88 24.52
C LEU A 215 13.52 7.99 23.47
N LEU A 216 13.75 6.69 23.50
CA LEU A 216 13.06 5.72 22.65
C LEU A 216 11.92 5.09 23.46
N VAL A 217 10.71 5.51 23.15
CA VAL A 217 9.52 5.09 23.89
C VAL A 217 8.57 4.37 22.93
N THR A 218 8.09 3.19 23.31
CA THR A 218 7.17 2.38 22.50
C THR A 218 5.86 2.12 23.23
N GLY A 219 4.78 1.90 22.48
CA GLY A 219 3.46 1.55 23.00
C GLY A 219 2.47 1.11 21.92
N GLY A 220 1.25 0.81 22.34
CA GLY A 220 0.14 0.45 21.44
C GLY A 220 -0.32 1.60 20.56
N LEU A 221 -1.19 1.29 19.59
CA LEU A 221 -1.79 2.27 18.66
C LEU A 221 -3.18 2.74 19.09
N ASP A 222 -3.74 2.21 20.18
CA ASP A 222 -4.99 2.72 20.72
C ASP A 222 -4.78 4.13 21.33
N PRO A 223 -5.81 4.98 21.34
CA PRO A 223 -5.66 6.38 21.74
C PRO A 223 -5.06 6.59 23.14
N ASP A 224 -5.42 5.75 24.11
CA ASP A 224 -4.94 5.88 25.48
C ASP A 224 -3.47 5.50 25.59
N SER A 225 -3.05 4.42 24.93
CA SER A 225 -1.64 4.00 24.85
C SER A 225 -0.79 5.06 24.15
N VAL A 226 -1.28 5.63 23.05
CA VAL A 226 -0.60 6.69 22.31
C VAL A 226 -0.39 7.91 23.19
N ASP A 227 -1.43 8.38 23.89
CA ASP A 227 -1.36 9.52 24.78
C ASP A 227 -0.40 9.28 25.96
N ALA A 228 -0.45 8.10 26.58
CA ALA A 228 0.45 7.72 27.67
C ALA A 228 1.92 7.66 27.21
N THR A 229 2.16 7.07 26.03
CA THR A 229 3.50 6.93 25.45
C THR A 229 4.09 8.31 25.07
N ALA A 230 3.31 9.16 24.42
CA ALA A 230 3.72 10.53 24.09
C ALA A 230 4.01 11.36 25.36
N ARG A 231 3.16 11.24 26.37
CA ARG A 231 3.39 11.90 27.66
C ARG A 231 4.69 11.47 28.33
N ARG A 232 5.00 10.17 28.35
CA ARG A 232 6.27 9.66 28.90
C ARG A 232 7.49 10.26 28.21
N LEU A 233 7.40 10.58 26.93
CA LEU A 233 8.48 11.18 26.17
C LEU A 233 8.62 12.68 26.41
N LEU A 234 7.50 13.40 26.61
CA LEU A 234 7.46 14.87 26.67
C LEU A 234 7.47 15.45 28.11
N ASP A 235 6.84 14.75 29.08
CA ASP A 235 6.69 15.21 30.46
C ASP A 235 7.94 14.84 31.28
N ARG A 236 9.07 15.53 30.98
CA ARG A 236 10.36 15.34 31.62
C ARG A 236 11.16 16.65 31.65
N SER A 237 12.07 16.76 32.60
CA SER A 237 12.93 17.95 32.76
C SER A 237 13.82 18.20 31.53
N GLU A 238 14.36 17.10 30.97
CA GLU A 238 15.17 17.14 29.76
C GLU A 238 14.42 16.46 28.62
N ARG A 239 13.47 17.18 28.01
CA ARG A 239 12.71 16.66 26.88
C ARG A 239 13.54 16.74 25.58
N PRO A 240 13.23 15.92 24.57
CA PRO A 240 13.81 16.09 23.24
C PRO A 240 13.36 17.41 22.60
N THR A 241 14.18 17.95 21.71
CA THR A 241 13.83 19.13 20.90
C THR A 241 13.12 18.75 19.59
N ALA A 242 13.20 17.47 19.21
CA ALA A 242 12.48 16.89 18.09
C ALA A 242 12.07 15.45 18.39
N VAL A 243 10.99 15.01 17.76
CA VAL A 243 10.50 13.63 17.86
C VAL A 243 10.27 13.06 16.46
N PHE A 244 10.88 11.92 16.18
CA PHE A 244 10.50 11.06 15.06
C PHE A 244 9.46 10.05 15.52
N CYS A 245 8.27 10.10 14.95
CA CYS A 245 7.17 9.19 15.25
C CYS A 245 7.13 8.05 14.23
N TYR A 246 6.92 6.82 14.70
CA TYR A 246 6.77 5.64 13.85
C TYR A 246 5.73 5.84 12.75
N ASN A 247 4.61 6.51 13.06
CA ASN A 247 3.60 6.88 12.08
C ASN A 247 2.87 8.19 12.45
N ASP A 248 2.00 8.66 11.55
CA ASP A 248 1.25 9.90 11.72
C ASP A 248 0.23 9.82 12.88
N ALA A 249 -0.29 8.63 13.21
CA ALA A 249 -1.20 8.47 14.33
C ALA A 249 -0.50 8.70 15.68
N LEU A 250 0.74 8.20 15.82
CA LEU A 250 1.58 8.50 16.97
C LEU A 250 1.98 9.98 17.02
N ALA A 251 2.26 10.60 15.87
CA ALA A 251 2.53 12.03 15.79
C ALA A 251 1.33 12.86 16.28
N ALA A 252 0.11 12.50 15.92
CA ALA A 252 -1.11 13.15 16.43
C ALA A 252 -1.21 13.05 17.96
N GLY A 253 -0.76 11.96 18.56
CA GLY A 253 -0.65 11.83 20.02
C GLY A 253 0.37 12.80 20.62
N VAL A 254 1.52 12.97 19.97
CA VAL A 254 2.52 13.98 20.37
C VAL A 254 1.91 15.37 20.34
N PHE A 255 1.17 15.74 19.27
CA PHE A 255 0.48 17.02 19.18
C PHE A 255 -0.52 17.23 20.33
N ARG A 256 -1.34 16.23 20.64
CA ARG A 256 -2.30 16.32 21.77
C ARG A 256 -1.60 16.52 23.10
N GLN A 257 -0.51 15.80 23.36
CA GLN A 257 0.24 15.96 24.61
C GLN A 257 1.03 17.27 24.64
N ALA A 258 1.57 17.74 23.52
CA ALA A 258 2.21 19.04 23.43
C ALA A 258 1.27 20.17 23.85
N VAL A 259 0.03 20.18 23.34
CA VAL A 259 -1.01 21.16 23.75
C VAL A 259 -1.29 21.07 25.26
N ARG A 260 -1.43 19.87 25.83
CA ARG A 260 -1.69 19.68 27.27
C ARG A 260 -0.54 20.15 28.17
N LEU A 261 0.69 20.07 27.66
CA LEU A 261 1.89 20.48 28.37
C LEU A 261 2.35 21.91 28.07
N GLY A 262 1.62 22.65 27.22
CA GLY A 262 1.99 24.00 26.80
C GLY A 262 3.24 24.06 25.93
N ILE A 263 3.55 22.99 25.18
CA ILE A 263 4.69 22.89 24.27
C ILE A 263 4.24 23.32 22.86
N SER A 264 4.92 24.31 22.29
CA SER A 264 4.62 24.82 20.94
C SER A 264 5.31 23.98 19.87
N ILE A 265 4.57 23.55 18.87
CA ILE A 265 5.11 22.92 17.66
C ILE A 265 5.05 23.95 16.52
N PRO A 266 6.13 24.21 15.77
CA PRO A 266 7.46 23.56 15.85
C PRO A 266 8.44 24.27 16.82
N ASN A 267 8.05 25.39 17.45
CA ASN A 267 8.99 26.30 18.12
C ASN A 267 9.75 25.66 19.30
N ASP A 268 9.06 24.89 20.14
CA ASP A 268 9.63 24.19 21.29
C ASP A 268 9.93 22.72 21.00
N LEU A 269 9.25 22.15 19.99
CA LEU A 269 9.34 20.73 19.63
C LEU A 269 9.05 20.54 18.13
N SER A 270 10.04 20.09 17.39
CA SER A 270 9.83 19.58 16.03
C SER A 270 9.23 18.18 16.06
N VAL A 271 8.26 17.90 15.17
CA VAL A 271 7.63 16.58 15.06
C VAL A 271 7.63 16.14 13.60
N ILE A 272 8.15 14.94 13.35
CA ILE A 272 8.09 14.28 12.05
C ILE A 272 7.37 12.95 12.16
N GLY A 273 6.44 12.69 11.26
CA GLY A 273 5.66 11.47 11.15
C GLY A 273 6.18 10.48 10.11
N PHE A 274 5.38 9.47 9.85
CA PHE A 274 5.55 8.51 8.77
C PHE A 274 4.17 8.06 8.30
N ASP A 275 3.98 7.75 7.03
CA ASP A 275 2.84 7.27 6.25
C ASP A 275 2.29 8.33 5.27
N ASP A 276 2.28 9.60 5.61
CA ASP A 276 1.57 10.72 4.95
C ASP A 276 0.07 10.43 4.82
N LEU A 277 -0.54 9.97 5.91
CA LEU A 277 -1.98 9.76 5.96
C LEU A 277 -2.69 11.13 5.94
N ALA A 278 -3.27 11.49 4.80
CA ALA A 278 -3.87 12.82 4.58
C ALA A 278 -4.91 13.21 5.64
N LEU A 279 -5.70 12.23 6.16
CA LEU A 279 -6.65 12.46 7.25
C LEU A 279 -6.01 12.97 8.55
N ILE A 280 -4.71 12.78 8.72
CA ILE A 280 -3.95 13.24 9.88
C ILE A 280 -2.98 14.35 9.46
N SER A 281 -2.08 14.04 8.53
CA SER A 281 -0.93 14.90 8.21
C SER A 281 -1.33 16.31 7.74
N THR A 282 -2.48 16.44 7.05
CA THR A 282 -2.97 17.74 6.55
C THR A 282 -3.93 18.44 7.48
N ASN A 283 -4.47 17.76 8.51
CA ASN A 283 -5.46 18.30 9.44
C ASN A 283 -4.88 18.66 10.81
N LEU A 284 -3.63 18.34 11.09
CA LEU A 284 -2.91 18.85 12.25
C LEU A 284 -2.54 20.33 12.05
N ASP A 285 -2.46 21.09 13.15
CA ASP A 285 -2.00 22.47 13.16
C ASP A 285 -0.81 22.60 14.13
N PRO A 286 0.39 22.91 13.64
CA PRO A 286 0.78 23.04 12.24
C PRO A 286 0.68 21.70 11.46
N ARG A 287 0.57 21.77 10.11
CA ARG A 287 0.53 20.56 9.26
C ARG A 287 1.79 19.72 9.43
N LEU A 288 1.62 18.41 9.51
CA LEU A 288 2.68 17.47 9.84
C LEU A 288 3.66 17.23 8.67
N THR A 289 4.94 17.48 8.91
CA THR A 289 6.05 16.96 8.12
C THR A 289 6.13 15.44 8.33
N THR A 290 6.21 14.65 7.27
CA THR A 290 6.12 13.20 7.37
C THR A 290 6.82 12.50 6.21
N MET A 291 7.22 11.24 6.38
CA MET A 291 7.67 10.38 5.29
C MET A 291 6.46 9.75 4.62
N ARG A 292 6.37 9.79 3.29
CA ARG A 292 5.24 9.21 2.57
C ARG A 292 5.49 7.75 2.21
N LEU A 293 4.57 6.86 2.56
CA LEU A 293 4.57 5.49 2.07
C LEU A 293 4.20 5.46 0.57
N PRO A 294 5.00 4.79 -0.27
CA PRO A 294 4.79 4.74 -1.72
C PRO A 294 3.75 3.68 -2.13
N HIS A 295 2.64 3.58 -1.40
CA HIS A 295 1.64 2.53 -1.56
C HIS A 295 1.01 2.52 -2.95
N TRP A 296 0.74 3.72 -3.51
CA TRP A 296 0.21 3.85 -4.87
C TRP A 296 1.23 3.37 -5.90
N GLU A 297 2.44 3.89 -5.83
CA GLU A 297 3.52 3.61 -6.78
C GLU A 297 3.91 2.11 -6.77
N MET A 298 3.97 1.51 -5.60
CA MET A 298 4.21 0.07 -5.43
C MET A 298 3.12 -0.76 -6.12
N ALA A 299 1.87 -0.44 -5.87
CA ALA A 299 0.73 -1.18 -6.39
C ALA A 299 0.54 -0.97 -7.90
N GLU A 300 0.72 0.25 -8.40
CA GLU A 300 0.68 0.56 -9.83
C GLU A 300 1.77 -0.20 -10.58
N TRP A 301 3.01 -0.11 -10.13
CA TRP A 301 4.13 -0.82 -10.73
C TRP A 301 3.90 -2.33 -10.75
N LEU A 302 3.55 -2.92 -9.61
CA LEU A 302 3.29 -4.34 -9.51
C LEU A 302 2.17 -4.78 -10.46
N THR A 303 1.08 -4.04 -10.54
CA THR A 303 -0.04 -4.36 -11.43
C THR A 303 0.39 -4.38 -12.89
N ARG A 304 1.26 -3.45 -13.32
CA ARG A 304 1.83 -3.43 -14.66
C ARG A 304 2.72 -4.64 -14.94
N GLU A 305 3.55 -5.04 -13.98
CA GLU A 305 4.41 -6.23 -14.09
C GLU A 305 3.58 -7.52 -14.23
N LEU A 306 2.54 -7.66 -13.40
CA LEU A 306 1.60 -8.77 -13.45
C LEU A 306 0.88 -8.85 -14.80
N ALA A 307 0.34 -7.74 -15.28
CA ALA A 307 -0.37 -7.67 -16.56
C ALA A 307 0.54 -7.98 -17.74
N ALA A 308 1.82 -7.65 -17.65
CA ALA A 308 2.84 -7.97 -18.65
C ALA A 308 3.35 -9.42 -18.56
N GLY A 309 3.01 -10.17 -17.49
CA GLY A 309 3.44 -11.56 -17.27
C GLY A 309 4.89 -11.69 -16.83
N ARG A 310 5.48 -10.65 -16.20
CA ARG A 310 6.90 -10.63 -15.77
C ARG A 310 7.11 -11.06 -14.32
N THR A 311 6.15 -11.69 -13.68
CA THR A 311 6.23 -12.12 -12.28
C THR A 311 7.48 -12.96 -11.97
N ALA A 312 7.86 -13.84 -12.88
CA ALA A 312 9.04 -14.71 -12.70
C ALA A 312 10.38 -13.97 -12.82
N GLU A 313 10.38 -12.74 -13.31
CA GLU A 313 11.57 -11.90 -13.49
C GLU A 313 11.78 -10.95 -12.31
N LEU A 314 10.81 -10.88 -11.37
CA LEU A 314 10.89 -10.02 -10.22
C LEU A 314 11.96 -10.51 -9.23
N PRO A 315 12.73 -9.61 -8.62
CA PRO A 315 13.62 -9.97 -7.52
C PRO A 315 12.82 -10.42 -6.29
N ASP A 316 13.48 -11.14 -5.37
CA ASP A 316 12.84 -11.61 -4.13
C ASP A 316 12.16 -10.46 -3.35
N VAL A 317 12.79 -9.28 -3.34
CA VAL A 317 12.22 -8.07 -2.72
C VAL A 317 12.52 -6.84 -3.57
N THR A 318 11.47 -6.14 -3.97
CA THR A 318 11.55 -4.81 -4.61
C THR A 318 11.21 -3.73 -3.59
N ARG A 319 12.13 -2.77 -3.39
CA ARG A 319 11.94 -1.65 -2.46
C ARG A 319 11.60 -0.37 -3.18
N PHE A 320 10.66 0.37 -2.62
CA PHE A 320 10.26 1.69 -3.10
C PHE A 320 10.63 2.78 -2.08
N PRO A 321 11.25 3.88 -2.50
CA PRO A 321 11.67 4.95 -1.59
C PRO A 321 10.47 5.61 -0.92
N CYS A 322 10.65 5.99 0.35
CA CYS A 322 9.71 6.78 1.13
C CYS A 322 10.13 8.25 1.12
N PRO A 323 9.58 9.12 0.26
CA PRO A 323 10.00 10.51 0.18
C PRO A 323 9.54 11.32 1.40
N LEU A 324 10.35 12.30 1.79
CA LEU A 324 9.98 13.32 2.76
C LEU A 324 8.95 14.29 2.16
N ILE A 325 7.88 14.52 2.90
CA ILE A 325 6.88 15.55 2.62
C ILE A 325 7.00 16.61 3.71
N GLU A 326 7.79 17.63 3.41
CA GLU A 326 8.03 18.73 4.33
C GLU A 326 6.80 19.63 4.42
N ARG A 327 6.40 19.97 5.68
CA ARG A 327 5.32 20.89 6.01
C ARG A 327 5.77 21.83 7.13
N ALA A 328 4.92 22.09 8.12
CA ALA A 328 5.15 23.14 9.11
C ALA A 328 5.45 22.64 10.53
N SER A 329 5.56 21.34 10.76
CA SER A 329 5.77 20.78 12.11
C SER A 329 7.23 20.60 12.51
N THR A 330 8.16 20.99 11.63
CA THR A 330 9.61 20.97 11.90
C THR A 330 10.24 22.33 11.64
N ALA A 331 11.17 22.74 12.50
CA ALA A 331 11.94 23.98 12.38
C ALA A 331 13.26 23.82 13.14
N PRO A 332 14.27 24.67 12.92
CA PRO A 332 15.47 24.69 13.76
C PRO A 332 15.12 24.88 15.24
N PRO A 333 15.86 24.25 16.17
CA PRO A 333 15.63 24.43 17.61
C PRO A 333 15.83 25.89 18.02
N THR A 334 14.90 26.44 18.79
CA THR A 334 14.87 27.87 19.16
C THR A 334 15.96 28.30 20.15
N THR A 335 16.68 27.34 20.75
CA THR A 335 17.80 27.65 21.64
C THR A 335 18.80 26.51 21.63
N SER A 336 20.08 26.84 21.44
CA SER A 336 21.17 26.01 21.93
C SER A 336 20.96 25.82 23.43
N LEU A 337 20.57 24.62 23.87
CA LEU A 337 20.71 24.23 25.27
C LEU A 337 22.16 24.41 25.68
N PRO A 338 22.45 25.00 26.83
CA PRO A 338 23.78 25.26 27.30
C PRO A 338 24.62 23.99 27.45
#